data_dabb95d798bf98a5ea4586e498954817
#
_entry.id   dabb95d798bf98a5ea4586e498954817
#
_cell.length_a   1.000
_cell.length_b   1.000
_cell.length_c   1.000
_cell.angle_alpha   90.00
_cell.angle_beta   90.00
_cell.angle_gamma   90.00
#
_symmetry.space_group_name_H-M   'P 1'
#
loop_
_entity.id
_entity.type
_entity.pdbx_description
1 polymer ?
#
loop_
_entity_poly.entity_id
_entity_poly.type
_entity_poly.pdbx_seq_one_letter_code
_entity_poly.pdbx_strand_id
1 'polypeptide(L)'
;MKLIKFYWRLSATGFSFTAFGLGAALITFTLFPIIHLFSFRRCRAHLGCQFMVHLSFRAFIWMMRNLGVLTHEIVGAEKLTNGSGKIIVANHPTLLDVVFLISLLPTAFCVVKKAAWSNPFFTGLLWATGYIQSDDPIKLLSNCAEQLGHGNNLLIFPEATRTVPGRPMKLKRGAASVIAESKKQFIPVIVTCKPSALSKANKWYEI
;
A
#
# COMPACT_ATOMS: atom_id res chain seq x y z
N MET A 1 7.42 35.57 1.20
CA MET A 1 7.97 34.23 1.39
C MET A 1 6.91 33.16 1.72
N LYS A 2 5.94 33.37 2.62
CA LYS A 2 4.93 32.34 2.98
C LYS A 2 4.03 31.93 1.80
N LEU A 3 3.55 32.89 0.98
CA LEU A 3 2.71 32.64 -0.19
C LEU A 3 3.42 31.83 -1.28
N ILE A 4 4.67 32.16 -1.58
CA ILE A 4 5.46 31.45 -2.58
C ILE A 4 5.65 29.96 -2.16
N LYS A 5 5.98 29.72 -0.89
CA LYS A 5 6.10 28.36 -0.36
C LYS A 5 4.77 27.58 -0.42
N PHE A 6 3.66 28.26 -0.16
CA PHE A 6 2.33 27.65 -0.26
C PHE A 6 2.00 27.22 -1.69
N TYR A 7 2.13 28.13 -2.66
CA TYR A 7 1.85 27.81 -4.07
C TYR A 7 2.81 26.75 -4.61
N TRP A 8 4.10 26.80 -4.22
CA TRP A 8 5.06 25.76 -4.58
C TRP A 8 4.60 24.38 -4.07
N ARG A 9 4.27 24.26 -2.79
CA ARG A 9 3.82 23.00 -2.21
C ARG A 9 2.53 22.50 -2.85
N LEU A 10 1.58 23.39 -3.10
CA LEU A 10 0.34 23.04 -3.78
C LEU A 10 0.60 22.49 -5.20
N SER A 11 1.39 23.19 -6.00
CA SER A 11 1.74 22.78 -7.36
C SER A 11 2.55 21.47 -7.35
N ALA A 12 3.53 21.35 -6.47
CA ALA A 12 4.34 20.14 -6.32
C ALA A 12 3.50 18.93 -5.87
N THR A 13 2.53 19.15 -4.99
CA THR A 13 1.58 18.08 -4.57
C THR A 13 0.68 17.66 -5.74
N GLY A 14 0.09 18.62 -6.45
CA GLY A 14 -0.74 18.33 -7.62
C GLY A 14 0.04 17.59 -8.73
N PHE A 15 1.26 18.05 -9.02
CA PHE A 15 2.17 17.38 -9.95
C PHE A 15 2.47 15.93 -9.48
N SER A 16 2.76 15.74 -8.20
CA SER A 16 3.07 14.42 -7.65
C SER A 16 1.91 13.45 -7.81
N PHE A 17 0.68 13.86 -7.51
CA PHE A 17 -0.49 13.00 -7.69
C PHE A 17 -0.78 12.71 -9.17
N THR A 18 -0.61 13.69 -10.05
CA THR A 18 -0.75 13.49 -11.50
C THR A 18 0.29 12.51 -12.01
N ALA A 19 1.56 12.69 -11.67
CA ALA A 19 2.65 11.79 -12.05
C ALA A 19 2.42 10.37 -11.52
N PHE A 20 1.92 10.24 -10.28
CA PHE A 20 1.57 8.96 -9.69
C PHE A 20 0.43 8.26 -10.45
N GLY A 21 -0.65 8.99 -10.75
CA GLY A 21 -1.79 8.45 -11.50
C GLY A 21 -1.43 8.02 -12.92
N LEU A 22 -0.70 8.86 -13.64
CA LEU A 22 -0.22 8.55 -15.01
C LEU A 22 0.78 7.39 -14.99
N GLY A 23 1.72 7.38 -14.05
CA GLY A 23 2.68 6.30 -13.88
C GLY A 23 2.01 4.97 -13.55
N ALA A 24 1.03 4.97 -12.64
CA ALA A 24 0.24 3.79 -12.32
C ALA A 24 -0.55 3.27 -13.53
N ALA A 25 -1.18 4.15 -14.30
CA ALA A 25 -1.87 3.78 -15.53
C ALA A 25 -0.89 3.18 -16.56
N LEU A 26 0.24 3.82 -16.80
CA LEU A 26 1.26 3.33 -17.73
C LEU A 26 1.74 1.92 -17.32
N ILE A 27 2.10 1.71 -16.08
CA ILE A 27 2.55 0.41 -15.56
C ILE A 27 1.44 -0.64 -15.71
N THR A 28 0.21 -0.30 -15.37
CA THR A 28 -0.94 -1.22 -15.41
C THR A 28 -1.26 -1.67 -16.82
N PHE A 29 -1.21 -0.77 -17.80
CA PHE A 29 -1.60 -1.07 -19.17
C PHE A 29 -0.47 -1.55 -20.07
N THR A 30 0.80 -1.39 -19.66
CA THR A 30 1.97 -1.84 -20.44
C THR A 30 2.74 -2.95 -19.76
N LEU A 31 3.33 -2.69 -18.59
CA LEU A 31 4.25 -3.62 -17.95
C LEU A 31 3.54 -4.85 -17.36
N PHE A 32 2.37 -4.68 -16.74
CA PHE A 32 1.66 -5.80 -16.14
C PHE A 32 1.20 -6.84 -17.16
N PRO A 33 0.61 -6.49 -18.32
CA PRO A 33 0.31 -7.46 -19.37
C PRO A 33 1.56 -8.19 -19.87
N ILE A 34 2.68 -7.46 -20.05
CA ILE A 34 3.95 -8.05 -20.46
C ILE A 34 4.44 -9.07 -19.42
N ILE A 35 4.45 -8.71 -18.13
CA ILE A 35 4.86 -9.62 -17.06
C ILE A 35 3.98 -10.87 -17.05
N HIS A 36 2.65 -10.71 -17.19
CA HIS A 36 1.74 -11.85 -17.22
C HIS A 36 1.93 -12.74 -18.46
N LEU A 37 2.21 -12.14 -19.62
CA LEU A 37 2.45 -12.86 -20.87
C LEU A 37 3.70 -13.74 -20.79
N PHE A 38 4.79 -13.20 -20.22
CA PHE A 38 6.07 -13.92 -20.13
C PHE A 38 6.22 -14.76 -18.85
N SER A 39 5.26 -14.75 -17.96
CA SER A 39 5.29 -15.53 -16.72
C SER A 39 4.55 -16.87 -16.90
N PHE A 40 5.27 -17.98 -16.87
CA PHE A 40 4.68 -19.32 -16.99
C PHE A 40 3.75 -19.70 -15.84
N ARG A 41 3.84 -19.03 -14.69
CA ARG A 41 3.02 -19.28 -13.51
C ARG A 41 2.42 -17.98 -13.00
N ARG A 42 1.12 -17.97 -12.73
CA ARG A 42 0.37 -16.81 -12.23
C ARG A 42 0.98 -16.22 -10.95
N CYS A 43 1.45 -17.07 -10.04
CA CYS A 43 2.13 -16.64 -8.82
C CYS A 43 3.40 -15.79 -9.13
N ARG A 44 4.22 -16.20 -10.10
CA ARG A 44 5.40 -15.43 -10.52
C ARG A 44 5.03 -14.10 -11.16
N ALA A 45 3.94 -14.08 -11.94
CA ALA A 45 3.42 -12.84 -12.52
C ALA A 45 3.01 -11.85 -11.41
N HIS A 46 2.26 -12.31 -10.40
CA HIS A 46 1.88 -11.47 -9.26
C HIS A 46 3.11 -10.91 -8.53
N LEU A 47 4.13 -11.74 -8.27
CA LEU A 47 5.39 -11.29 -7.65
C LEU A 47 6.08 -10.22 -8.48
N GLY A 48 6.18 -10.41 -9.79
CA GLY A 48 6.76 -9.43 -10.72
C GLY A 48 6.00 -8.10 -10.69
N CYS A 49 4.66 -8.15 -10.73
CA CYS A 49 3.83 -6.95 -10.65
C CYS A 49 3.95 -6.25 -9.29
N GLN A 50 3.99 -7.00 -8.18
CA GLN A 50 4.21 -6.45 -6.84
C GLN A 50 5.58 -5.76 -6.74
N PHE A 51 6.62 -6.35 -7.31
CA PHE A 51 7.95 -5.75 -7.35
C PHE A 51 7.95 -4.43 -8.15
N MET A 52 7.24 -4.37 -9.27
CA MET A 52 7.08 -3.13 -10.04
C MET A 52 6.32 -2.05 -9.24
N VAL A 53 5.29 -2.43 -8.48
CA VAL A 53 4.61 -1.50 -7.56
C VAL A 53 5.57 -1.01 -6.47
N HIS A 54 6.36 -1.89 -5.87
CA HIS A 54 7.39 -1.52 -4.90
C HIS A 54 8.35 -0.46 -5.46
N LEU A 55 8.90 -0.68 -6.66
CA LEU A 55 9.82 0.27 -7.29
C LEU A 55 9.14 1.61 -7.60
N SER A 56 7.91 1.58 -8.12
CA SER A 56 7.14 2.79 -8.43
C SER A 56 6.85 3.62 -7.18
N PHE A 57 6.53 2.97 -6.06
CA PHE A 57 6.30 3.65 -4.78
C PHE A 57 7.58 4.23 -4.19
N ARG A 58 8.70 3.55 -4.32
CA ARG A 58 10.02 4.12 -3.96
C ARG A 58 10.34 5.37 -4.77
N ALA A 59 10.17 5.30 -6.09
CA ALA A 59 10.39 6.43 -6.98
C ALA A 59 9.45 7.60 -6.63
N PHE A 60 8.19 7.32 -6.32
CA PHE A 60 7.21 8.33 -5.92
C PHE A 60 7.60 9.03 -4.60
N ILE A 61 7.98 8.29 -3.57
CA ILE A 61 8.44 8.85 -2.29
C ILE A 61 9.71 9.70 -2.52
N TRP A 62 10.67 9.18 -3.28
CA TRP A 62 11.87 9.92 -3.64
C TRP A 62 11.54 11.24 -4.34
N MET A 63 10.63 11.24 -5.31
CA MET A 63 10.16 12.42 -6.00
C MET A 63 9.52 13.44 -5.04
N MET A 64 8.57 13.00 -4.20
CA MET A 64 7.91 13.88 -3.23
C MET A 64 8.88 14.50 -2.22
N ARG A 65 9.88 13.73 -1.78
CA ARG A 65 10.94 14.21 -0.89
C ARG A 65 11.79 15.29 -1.56
N ASN A 66 12.25 15.06 -2.80
CA ASN A 66 13.08 16.03 -3.53
C ASN A 66 12.32 17.30 -3.93
N LEU A 67 11.01 17.22 -4.15
CA LEU A 67 10.14 18.39 -4.35
C LEU A 67 9.85 19.16 -3.05
N GLY A 68 10.30 18.65 -1.89
CA GLY A 68 10.07 19.29 -0.60
C GLY A 68 8.61 19.17 -0.11
N VAL A 69 7.83 18.25 -0.67
CA VAL A 69 6.42 18.02 -0.27
C VAL A 69 6.34 17.32 1.07
N LEU A 70 7.24 16.37 1.32
CA LEU A 70 7.29 15.61 2.56
C LEU A 70 8.73 15.32 3.01
N THR A 71 8.85 15.03 4.30
CA THR A 71 10.03 14.40 4.90
C THR A 71 9.56 13.17 5.65
N HIS A 72 10.40 12.16 5.78
CA HIS A 72 10.07 10.95 6.52
C HIS A 72 11.30 10.37 7.22
N GLU A 73 11.03 9.68 8.29
CA GLU A 73 12.00 8.88 9.04
C GLU A 73 11.44 7.46 9.19
N ILE A 74 12.30 6.46 9.06
CA ILE A 74 11.94 5.05 9.17
C ILE A 74 12.87 4.42 10.19
N VAL A 75 12.29 3.85 11.23
CA VAL A 75 13.03 3.16 12.30
C VAL A 75 12.69 1.68 12.25
N GLY A 76 13.69 0.80 12.28
CA GLY A 76 13.50 -0.65 12.30
C GLY A 76 13.12 -1.26 10.95
N ALA A 77 13.48 -0.61 9.83
CA ALA A 77 13.20 -1.10 8.47
C ALA A 77 13.73 -2.51 8.21
N GLU A 78 14.84 -2.88 8.85
CA GLU A 78 15.48 -4.20 8.75
C GLU A 78 14.54 -5.34 9.17
N LYS A 79 13.59 -5.09 10.09
CA LYS A 79 12.60 -6.07 10.52
C LYS A 79 11.59 -6.40 9.42
N LEU A 80 11.33 -5.45 8.53
CA LEU A 80 10.43 -5.61 7.39
C LEU A 80 11.13 -6.26 6.21
N THR A 81 12.38 -5.88 5.94
CA THR A 81 13.12 -6.32 4.75
C THR A 81 13.70 -7.74 4.89
N ASN A 82 13.99 -8.19 6.12
CA ASN A 82 14.57 -9.51 6.37
C ASN A 82 13.50 -10.60 6.36
N GLY A 83 13.60 -11.54 5.40
CA GLY A 83 12.71 -12.69 5.26
C GLY A 83 11.45 -12.41 4.45
N SER A 84 10.64 -13.45 4.27
CA SER A 84 9.43 -13.45 3.42
C SER A 84 8.27 -14.16 4.12
N GLY A 85 7.06 -14.00 3.59
CA GLY A 85 5.87 -14.64 4.12
C GLY A 85 5.44 -14.13 5.48
N LYS A 86 5.67 -12.84 5.76
CA LYS A 86 5.31 -12.17 7.02
C LYS A 86 4.00 -11.41 6.90
N ILE A 87 3.39 -11.15 8.05
CA ILE A 87 2.20 -10.32 8.15
C ILE A 87 2.59 -8.98 8.78
N ILE A 88 2.46 -7.91 8.03
CA ILE A 88 2.71 -6.55 8.48
C ILE A 88 1.37 -5.95 8.90
N VAL A 89 1.25 -5.62 10.18
CA VAL A 89 0.03 -5.06 10.78
C VAL A 89 0.28 -3.60 11.10
N ALA A 90 -0.40 -2.69 10.42
CA ALA A 90 -0.17 -1.26 10.58
C ALA A 90 -1.46 -0.49 10.87
N ASN A 91 -1.37 0.63 11.59
CA ASN A 91 -2.42 1.64 11.62
C ASN A 91 -2.42 2.45 10.31
N HIS A 92 -3.50 3.16 10.02
CA HIS A 92 -3.71 3.78 8.71
C HIS A 92 -4.09 5.27 8.83
N PRO A 93 -3.21 6.15 9.33
CA PRO A 93 -3.53 7.57 9.49
C PRO A 93 -3.70 8.34 8.17
N THR A 94 -2.97 7.96 7.10
CA THR A 94 -2.94 8.74 5.85
C THR A 94 -3.17 7.86 4.60
N LEU A 95 -3.42 8.51 3.46
CA LEU A 95 -3.51 7.83 2.18
C LEU A 95 -2.16 7.23 1.74
N LEU A 96 -1.05 7.81 2.19
CA LEU A 96 0.30 7.42 1.77
C LEU A 96 0.89 6.23 2.54
N ASP A 97 0.24 5.76 3.58
CA ASP A 97 0.81 4.69 4.43
C ASP A 97 1.07 3.40 3.64
N VAL A 98 0.13 3.04 2.75
CA VAL A 98 0.30 1.89 1.84
C VAL A 98 1.52 2.09 0.95
N VAL A 99 1.70 3.31 0.44
CA VAL A 99 2.82 3.67 -0.44
C VAL A 99 4.15 3.52 0.30
N PHE A 100 4.24 4.06 1.52
CA PHE A 100 5.44 3.94 2.36
C PHE A 100 5.75 2.49 2.71
N LEU A 101 4.77 1.73 3.17
CA LEU A 101 5.01 0.36 3.62
C LEU A 101 5.37 -0.57 2.45
N ILE A 102 4.68 -0.48 1.32
CA ILE A 102 5.03 -1.28 0.14
C ILE A 102 6.37 -0.86 -0.46
N SER A 103 6.77 0.42 -0.33
CA SER A 103 8.11 0.84 -0.76
C SER A 103 9.27 0.18 0.00
N LEU A 104 8.99 -0.44 1.15
CA LEU A 104 9.95 -1.20 1.95
C LEU A 104 9.88 -2.71 1.70
N LEU A 105 8.83 -3.18 1.03
CA LEU A 105 8.53 -4.60 0.83
C LEU A 105 8.64 -4.93 -0.67
N PRO A 106 9.67 -5.64 -1.12
CA PRO A 106 9.85 -5.98 -2.54
C PRO A 106 8.67 -6.76 -3.12
N THR A 107 8.05 -7.59 -2.29
CA THR A 107 6.83 -8.33 -2.64
C THR A 107 5.85 -8.23 -1.49
N ALA A 108 4.69 -7.65 -1.75
CA ALA A 108 3.62 -7.55 -0.77
C ALA A 108 2.25 -7.51 -1.45
N PHE A 109 1.29 -8.16 -0.84
CA PHE A 109 -0.12 -8.04 -1.19
C PHE A 109 -0.91 -7.41 -0.05
N CYS A 110 -2.07 -6.86 -0.40
CA CYS A 110 -2.97 -6.22 0.55
C CYS A 110 -4.35 -6.86 0.51
N VAL A 111 -5.05 -6.78 1.65
CA VAL A 111 -6.50 -7.02 1.70
C VAL A 111 -7.23 -5.72 1.40
N VAL A 112 -8.04 -5.71 0.36
CA VAL A 112 -8.66 -4.51 -0.18
C VAL A 112 -10.18 -4.65 -0.20
N LYS A 113 -10.90 -3.57 0.11
CA LYS A 113 -12.36 -3.55 0.13
C LYS A 113 -12.95 -3.75 -1.28
N LYS A 114 -14.14 -4.37 -1.35
CA LYS A 114 -14.91 -4.54 -2.57
C LYS A 114 -15.08 -3.26 -3.39
N ALA A 115 -15.32 -2.12 -2.73
CA ALA A 115 -15.48 -0.83 -3.40
C ALA A 115 -14.25 -0.42 -4.24
N ALA A 116 -13.03 -0.81 -3.86
CA ALA A 116 -11.84 -0.56 -4.67
C ALA A 116 -11.76 -1.49 -5.89
N TRP A 117 -12.25 -2.72 -5.77
CA TRP A 117 -12.37 -3.67 -6.88
C TRP A 117 -13.39 -3.24 -7.94
N SER A 118 -14.41 -2.49 -7.55
CA SER A 118 -15.42 -1.93 -8.48
C SER A 118 -14.92 -0.66 -9.18
N ASN A 119 -13.77 -0.12 -8.80
CA ASN A 119 -13.20 1.07 -9.42
C ASN A 119 -12.29 0.68 -10.60
N PRO A 120 -12.61 1.06 -11.85
CA PRO A 120 -11.85 0.66 -13.04
C PRO A 120 -10.38 1.08 -13.00
N PHE A 121 -10.04 2.16 -12.31
CA PHE A 121 -8.66 2.60 -12.15
C PHE A 121 -7.80 1.65 -11.32
N PHE A 122 -8.40 0.91 -10.38
CA PHE A 122 -7.67 0.01 -9.50
C PHE A 122 -7.80 -1.46 -9.88
N THR A 123 -8.88 -1.86 -10.55
CA THR A 123 -9.17 -3.27 -10.84
C THR A 123 -8.03 -3.97 -11.55
N GLY A 124 -7.46 -3.35 -12.59
CA GLY A 124 -6.33 -3.92 -13.33
C GLY A 124 -5.09 -4.13 -12.47
N LEU A 125 -4.76 -3.14 -11.63
CA LEU A 125 -3.65 -3.23 -10.69
C LEU A 125 -3.89 -4.32 -9.64
N LEU A 126 -5.06 -4.33 -9.01
CA LEU A 126 -5.41 -5.30 -7.95
C LEU A 126 -5.38 -6.74 -8.48
N TRP A 127 -5.89 -6.94 -9.70
CA TRP A 127 -5.85 -8.25 -10.36
C TRP A 127 -4.42 -8.67 -10.70
N ALA A 128 -3.63 -7.78 -11.31
CA ALA A 128 -2.28 -8.07 -11.73
C ALA A 128 -1.33 -8.37 -10.57
N THR A 129 -1.53 -7.71 -9.43
CA THR A 129 -0.71 -7.91 -8.22
C THR A 129 -1.20 -9.05 -7.33
N GLY A 130 -2.36 -9.64 -7.61
CA GLY A 130 -2.94 -10.71 -6.79
C GLY A 130 -3.41 -10.23 -5.41
N TYR A 131 -3.84 -8.96 -5.28
CA TYR A 131 -4.42 -8.47 -4.04
C TYR A 131 -5.73 -9.17 -3.73
N ILE A 132 -6.12 -9.23 -2.46
CA ILE A 132 -7.23 -10.05 -1.98
C ILE A 132 -8.42 -9.16 -1.60
N GLN A 133 -9.62 -9.58 -2.03
CA GLN A 133 -10.86 -8.90 -1.67
C GLN A 133 -11.32 -9.32 -0.27
N SER A 134 -11.88 -8.38 0.52
CA SER A 134 -12.18 -8.55 1.95
C SER A 134 -13.61 -8.97 2.29
N ASP A 135 -14.45 -9.26 1.31
CA ASP A 135 -15.89 -9.46 1.53
C ASP A 135 -16.31 -10.89 1.85
N ASP A 136 -15.49 -11.89 1.50
CA ASP A 136 -15.72 -13.29 1.81
C ASP A 136 -14.69 -13.77 2.86
N PRO A 137 -15.09 -13.97 4.13
CA PRO A 137 -14.15 -14.36 5.18
C PRO A 137 -13.44 -15.69 4.94
N ILE A 138 -14.11 -16.67 4.32
CA ILE A 138 -13.53 -18.00 4.08
C ILE A 138 -12.47 -17.91 2.98
N LYS A 139 -12.82 -17.28 1.86
CA LYS A 139 -11.88 -17.04 0.76
C LYS A 139 -10.74 -16.12 1.16
N LEU A 140 -11.01 -15.16 2.04
CA LEU A 140 -9.96 -14.29 2.58
C LEU A 140 -8.88 -15.10 3.30
N LEU A 141 -9.26 -16.00 4.20
CA LEU A 141 -8.31 -16.81 4.97
C LEU A 141 -7.50 -17.75 4.06
N SER A 142 -8.18 -18.50 3.18
CA SER A 142 -7.51 -19.44 2.26
C SER A 142 -6.55 -18.73 1.30
N ASN A 143 -6.97 -17.61 0.71
CA ASN A 143 -6.14 -16.86 -0.22
C ASN A 143 -4.94 -16.20 0.48
N CYS A 144 -5.13 -15.68 1.71
CA CYS A 144 -4.01 -15.15 2.50
C CYS A 144 -3.00 -16.25 2.85
N ALA A 145 -3.47 -17.42 3.28
CA ALA A 145 -2.61 -18.55 3.61
C ALA A 145 -1.80 -19.02 2.39
N GLU A 146 -2.42 -19.13 1.22
CA GLU A 146 -1.77 -19.46 -0.03
C GLU A 146 -0.67 -18.47 -0.40
N GLN A 147 -0.97 -17.19 -0.43
CA GLN A 147 0.00 -16.12 -0.76
C GLN A 147 1.17 -16.08 0.22
N LEU A 148 0.90 -16.19 1.51
CA LEU A 148 1.93 -16.27 2.55
C LEU A 148 2.78 -17.54 2.41
N GLY A 149 2.19 -18.65 1.98
CA GLY A 149 2.88 -19.91 1.66
C GLY A 149 3.87 -19.76 0.50
N HIS A 150 3.55 -18.93 -0.47
CA HIS A 150 4.43 -18.59 -1.59
C HIS A 150 5.54 -17.58 -1.24
N GLY A 151 5.62 -17.16 0.02
CA GLY A 151 6.63 -16.21 0.49
C GLY A 151 6.26 -14.73 0.29
N ASN A 152 5.02 -14.43 -0.12
CA ASN A 152 4.55 -13.04 -0.21
C ASN A 152 4.29 -12.45 1.17
N ASN A 153 4.61 -11.18 1.36
CA ASN A 153 4.28 -10.48 2.59
C ASN A 153 2.86 -9.92 2.52
N LEU A 154 2.11 -10.05 3.61
CA LEU A 154 0.79 -9.46 3.74
C LEU A 154 0.88 -8.13 4.46
N LEU A 155 0.41 -7.06 3.84
CA LEU A 155 0.15 -5.78 4.51
C LEU A 155 -1.34 -5.68 4.84
N ILE A 156 -1.66 -5.59 6.12
CA ILE A 156 -3.03 -5.49 6.60
C ILE A 156 -3.22 -4.32 7.57
N PHE A 157 -4.31 -3.58 7.35
CA PHE A 157 -4.74 -2.50 8.23
C PHE A 157 -5.97 -2.97 9.02
N PRO A 158 -5.84 -3.30 10.32
CA PRO A 158 -6.93 -3.89 11.09
C PRO A 158 -8.15 -2.97 11.24
N GLU A 159 -7.96 -1.66 11.08
CA GLU A 159 -9.05 -0.68 11.10
C GLU A 159 -9.98 -0.81 9.89
N ALA A 160 -9.51 -1.41 8.78
CA ALA A 160 -10.19 -1.49 7.49
C ALA A 160 -10.64 -0.12 6.94
N THR A 161 -10.15 0.97 7.48
CA THR A 161 -10.36 2.36 7.04
C THR A 161 -9.22 3.23 7.56
N ARG A 162 -9.08 4.45 7.05
CA ARG A 162 -8.10 5.38 7.60
C ARG A 162 -8.47 5.77 9.03
N THR A 163 -7.46 5.82 9.91
CA THR A 163 -7.56 6.28 11.30
C THR A 163 -8.18 7.67 11.35
N VAL A 164 -9.14 7.87 12.22
CA VAL A 164 -9.74 9.18 12.46
C VAL A 164 -9.11 9.79 13.71
N PRO A 165 -8.38 10.91 13.61
CA PRO A 165 -7.77 11.55 14.77
C PRO A 165 -8.80 11.83 15.89
N GLY A 166 -8.42 11.61 17.14
CA GLY A 166 -9.28 11.85 18.30
C GLY A 166 -10.37 10.81 18.54
N ARG A 167 -10.47 9.74 17.72
CA ARG A 167 -11.40 8.64 17.96
C ARG A 167 -10.65 7.35 18.32
N PRO A 168 -11.23 6.53 19.21
CA PRO A 168 -10.67 5.20 19.51
C PRO A 168 -10.55 4.35 18.25
N MET A 169 -9.42 3.67 18.11
CA MET A 169 -9.15 2.77 17.00
C MET A 169 -10.08 1.54 17.11
N LYS A 170 -10.84 1.26 16.04
CA LYS A 170 -11.73 0.10 15.97
C LYS A 170 -11.10 -0.98 15.11
N LEU A 171 -10.59 -2.03 15.73
CA LEU A 171 -9.95 -3.14 15.03
C LEU A 171 -11.00 -4.17 14.56
N LYS A 172 -10.89 -4.62 13.31
CA LYS A 172 -11.73 -5.67 12.73
C LYS A 172 -11.12 -7.04 13.00
N ARG A 173 -11.96 -8.02 13.28
CA ARG A 173 -11.54 -9.40 13.59
C ARG A 173 -10.77 -10.09 12.46
N GLY A 174 -11.01 -9.72 11.19
CA GLY A 174 -10.38 -10.33 10.02
C GLY A 174 -8.85 -10.38 10.09
N ALA A 175 -8.19 -9.31 10.56
CA ALA A 175 -6.75 -9.30 10.73
C ALA A 175 -6.27 -10.35 11.75
N ALA A 176 -6.95 -10.42 12.91
CA ALA A 176 -6.64 -11.40 13.94
C ALA A 176 -6.88 -12.84 13.46
N SER A 177 -7.95 -13.08 12.71
CA SER A 177 -8.25 -14.40 12.12
C SER A 177 -7.16 -14.85 11.14
N VAL A 178 -6.70 -13.95 10.26
CA VAL A 178 -5.62 -14.27 9.32
C VAL A 178 -4.31 -14.59 10.07
N ILE A 179 -3.97 -13.84 11.12
CA ILE A 179 -2.76 -14.10 11.91
C ILE A 179 -2.85 -15.46 12.61
N ALA A 180 -3.98 -15.75 13.26
CA ALA A 180 -4.19 -17.00 13.99
C ALA A 180 -4.14 -18.23 13.07
N GLU A 181 -4.81 -18.17 11.92
CA GLU A 181 -4.92 -19.28 10.97
C GLU A 181 -3.61 -19.54 10.24
N SER A 182 -2.92 -18.48 9.81
CA SER A 182 -1.69 -18.63 9.04
C SER A 182 -0.50 -19.11 9.86
N LYS A 183 -0.52 -18.95 11.17
CA LYS A 183 0.61 -19.25 12.10
C LYS A 183 1.93 -18.61 11.66
N LYS A 184 1.87 -17.52 10.90
CA LYS A 184 3.03 -16.79 10.40
C LYS A 184 3.46 -15.70 11.37
N GLN A 185 4.73 -15.33 11.30
CA GLN A 185 5.24 -14.19 12.05
C GLN A 185 4.50 -12.92 11.64
N PHE A 186 4.06 -12.13 12.61
CA PHE A 186 3.52 -10.81 12.35
C PHE A 186 4.42 -9.72 12.95
N ILE A 187 4.46 -8.57 12.28
CA ILE A 187 5.26 -7.41 12.66
C ILE A 187 4.32 -6.22 12.80
N PRO A 188 4.12 -5.71 14.02
CA PRO A 188 3.37 -4.47 14.21
C PRO A 188 4.19 -3.27 13.75
N VAL A 189 3.54 -2.37 13.02
CA VAL A 189 4.13 -1.12 12.52
C VAL A 189 3.26 0.04 12.94
N ILE A 190 3.88 1.08 13.49
CA ILE A 190 3.20 2.32 13.85
C ILE A 190 3.57 3.40 12.84
N VAL A 191 2.55 3.94 12.18
CA VAL A 191 2.70 5.06 11.26
C VAL A 191 2.20 6.33 11.93
N THR A 192 3.00 7.39 11.90
CA THR A 192 2.64 8.72 12.41
C THR A 192 2.77 9.76 11.30
N CYS A 193 1.88 10.73 11.26
CA CYS A 193 1.93 11.84 10.31
C CYS A 193 1.72 13.16 11.05
N LYS A 194 2.71 14.05 10.98
CA LYS A 194 2.68 15.38 11.60
C LYS A 194 3.21 16.44 10.62
N PRO A 195 2.44 17.51 10.34
CA PRO A 195 1.02 17.67 10.66
C PRO A 195 0.15 16.61 9.98
N SER A 196 -1.09 16.40 10.45
CA SER A 196 -2.02 15.47 9.82
C SER A 196 -2.31 15.91 8.39
N ALA A 197 -1.99 15.07 7.42
CA ALA A 197 -2.20 15.32 6.00
C ALA A 197 -2.82 14.10 5.33
N LEU A 198 -3.65 14.31 4.31
CA LEU A 198 -4.29 13.24 3.54
C LEU A 198 -5.05 12.22 4.40
N SER A 199 -5.48 12.63 5.59
CA SER A 199 -6.34 11.83 6.46
C SER A 199 -7.75 11.73 5.88
N LYS A 200 -8.65 11.01 6.54
CA LYS A 200 -10.05 10.92 6.10
C LYS A 200 -10.77 12.27 6.17
N ALA A 201 -10.33 13.17 7.03
CA ALA A 201 -10.95 14.48 7.26
C ALA A 201 -10.32 15.60 6.42
N ASN A 202 -9.07 15.44 5.96
CA ASN A 202 -8.36 16.48 5.21
C ASN A 202 -8.61 16.37 3.70
N LYS A 203 -8.67 17.52 3.05
CA LYS A 203 -8.61 17.61 1.60
C LYS A 203 -7.16 17.52 1.12
N TRP A 204 -6.94 17.05 -0.12
CA TRP A 204 -5.60 16.83 -0.68
C TRP A 204 -4.74 18.09 -0.80
N TYR A 205 -5.39 19.26 -0.83
CA TYR A 205 -4.73 20.58 -0.93
C TYR A 205 -4.57 21.31 0.42
N GLU A 206 -5.01 20.71 1.52
CA GLU A 206 -4.71 21.19 2.87
C GLU A 206 -3.30 20.74 3.25
N ILE A 207 -2.34 21.66 3.02
CA ILE A 207 -0.89 21.41 3.10
C ILE A 207 -0.29 22.17 4.30
#